data_f55dadfc4365affb4132c13ac60bafb6
#
_entry.id   f55dadfc4365affb4132c13ac60bafb6
#
_cell.length_a   1.000
_cell.length_b   1.000
_cell.length_c   1.000
_cell.angle_alpha   90.00
_cell.angle_beta   90.00
_cell.angle_gamma   90.00
#
_symmetry.space_group_name_H-M   'P 1'
#
loop_
_entity.id
_entity.type
_entity.pdbx_description
1 polymer ?
#
loop_
_entity_poly.entity_id
_entity_poly.type
_entity_poly.pdbx_seq_one_letter_code
_entity_poly.pdbx_strand_id
1 'polypeptide(L)'
;HYSGGHQAALAEAPDEGIALFDLWMALGPRDAPIFFPGARAAADLGAGAGDAGPVSRSLRLPDAVTHERFVDTWAAAVAPALASFRPALVVLSLGLDGAEGESEGARLAPETYAFVARQIAGLGVPQLAVLEGGYKLDVLQACVGAYAGALT
;
A
#
# COMPACT_ATOMS: atom_id res chain seq x y z
N HIS A 1 -4.58 -2.50 2.18
CA HIS A 1 -4.86 -1.70 3.40
C HIS A 1 -5.25 -0.28 3.03
N TYR A 2 -6.15 0.33 3.78
CA TYR A 2 -6.59 1.71 3.57
C TYR A 2 -6.11 2.59 4.72
N SER A 3 -5.27 3.57 4.39
CA SER A 3 -4.58 4.41 5.38
C SER A 3 -5.32 5.72 5.70
N GLY A 4 -6.65 5.68 5.84
CA GLY A 4 -7.45 6.86 6.10
C GLY A 4 -7.01 7.70 7.31
N GLY A 5 -6.52 7.06 8.36
CA GLY A 5 -5.96 7.75 9.52
C GLY A 5 -4.68 8.54 9.20
N HIS A 6 -3.79 7.98 8.39
CA HIS A 6 -2.58 8.67 7.94
C HIS A 6 -2.91 9.86 7.04
N GLN A 7 -3.90 9.68 6.14
CA GLN A 7 -4.37 10.77 5.27
C GLN A 7 -4.99 11.91 6.06
N ALA A 8 -5.82 11.59 7.07
CA ALA A 8 -6.40 12.60 7.96
C ALA A 8 -5.32 13.35 8.74
N ALA A 9 -4.34 12.63 9.30
CA ALA A 9 -3.24 13.26 10.04
C ALA A 9 -2.40 14.20 9.16
N LEU A 10 -2.12 13.82 7.90
CA LEU A 10 -1.41 14.68 6.96
C LEU A 10 -2.24 15.89 6.51
N ALA A 11 -3.57 15.75 6.45
CA ALA A 11 -4.46 16.87 6.13
C ALA A 11 -4.51 17.91 7.27
N GLU A 12 -4.44 17.44 8.54
CA GLU A 12 -4.42 18.32 9.71
C GLU A 12 -3.05 18.95 9.97
N ALA A 13 -1.98 18.23 9.67
CA ALA A 13 -0.60 18.69 9.86
C ALA A 13 0.23 18.42 8.60
N PRO A 14 0.02 19.19 7.54
CA PRO A 14 0.75 19.00 6.29
C PRO A 14 2.25 19.25 6.49
N ASP A 15 3.05 18.29 6.04
CA ASP A 15 4.51 18.36 6.09
C ASP A 15 5.06 18.00 4.70
N GLU A 16 5.80 18.90 4.08
CA GLU A 16 6.41 18.70 2.76
C GLU A 16 7.47 17.60 2.75
N GLY A 17 8.00 17.24 3.92
CA GLY A 17 8.94 16.14 4.09
C GLY A 17 8.30 14.75 4.13
N ILE A 18 6.97 14.64 4.07
CA ILE A 18 6.24 13.38 4.14
C ILE A 18 5.48 13.12 2.83
N ALA A 19 5.68 11.93 2.27
CA ALA A 19 4.85 11.43 1.17
C ALA A 19 4.11 10.16 1.61
N LEU A 20 2.83 10.08 1.31
CA LEU A 20 1.98 8.93 1.58
C LEU A 20 1.59 8.26 0.27
N PHE A 21 1.89 6.97 0.16
CA PHE A 21 1.44 6.12 -0.93
C PHE A 21 0.56 5.00 -0.37
N ASP A 22 -0.69 5.01 -0.73
CA ASP A 22 -1.68 4.04 -0.28
C ASP A 22 -2.14 3.18 -1.45
N LEU A 23 -1.84 1.88 -1.40
CA LEU A 23 -2.33 0.89 -2.36
C LEU A 23 -3.41 0.07 -1.66
N TRP A 24 -4.62 0.16 -2.11
CA TRP A 24 -5.76 -0.49 -1.46
C TRP A 24 -6.70 -1.16 -2.45
N MET A 25 -7.44 -2.12 -1.97
CA MET A 25 -8.50 -2.80 -2.71
C MET A 25 -9.84 -2.59 -2.03
N ALA A 26 -10.87 -2.33 -2.81
CA ALA A 26 -12.24 -2.35 -2.29
C ALA A 26 -12.73 -3.80 -2.22
N LEU A 27 -13.26 -4.16 -1.09
CA LEU A 27 -13.95 -5.43 -0.91
C LEU A 27 -15.43 -5.26 -1.26
N GLY A 28 -15.92 -6.09 -2.17
CA GLY A 28 -17.32 -6.08 -2.58
C GLY A 28 -17.69 -5.04 -3.65
N PRO A 29 -18.98 -4.99 -4.04
CA PRO A 29 -19.46 -4.08 -5.06
C PRO A 29 -19.30 -2.61 -4.62
N ARG A 30 -19.00 -1.75 -5.60
CA ARG A 30 -18.73 -0.31 -5.40
C ARG A 30 -19.81 0.43 -4.61
N ASP A 31 -21.03 -0.12 -4.56
CA ASP A 31 -22.21 0.50 -3.99
C ASP A 31 -22.62 -0.09 -2.62
N ALA A 32 -21.84 -1.00 -2.07
CA ALA A 32 -22.15 -1.63 -0.80
C ALA A 32 -21.75 -0.69 0.37
N PRO A 33 -22.73 -0.15 1.12
CA PRO A 33 -22.44 0.82 2.20
C PRO A 33 -21.77 0.18 3.43
N ILE A 34 -21.53 -1.11 3.41
CA ILE A 34 -21.08 -1.92 4.55
C ILE A 34 -19.60 -2.25 4.52
N PHE A 35 -18.90 -2.00 3.40
CA PHE A 35 -17.47 -2.36 3.28
C PHE A 35 -16.59 -1.12 3.41
N PHE A 36 -15.61 -1.25 4.27
CA PHE A 36 -14.57 -0.23 4.43
C PHE A 36 -13.62 -0.29 3.20
N PRO A 37 -13.21 0.85 2.64
CA PRO A 37 -13.47 2.22 3.12
C PRO A 37 -14.80 2.85 2.65
N GLY A 38 -15.64 2.14 1.89
CA GLY A 38 -16.91 2.66 1.38
C GLY A 38 -16.79 3.63 0.20
N ALA A 39 -17.92 4.06 -0.34
CA ALA A 39 -17.98 4.92 -1.52
C ALA A 39 -17.32 6.30 -1.32
N ARG A 40 -17.27 6.82 -0.10
CA ARG A 40 -16.64 8.11 0.23
C ARG A 40 -15.13 8.12 -0.02
N ALA A 41 -14.45 7.04 0.31
CA ALA A 41 -13.00 6.97 0.16
C ALA A 41 -12.54 7.14 -1.30
N ALA A 42 -13.33 6.68 -2.26
CA ALA A 42 -13.03 6.86 -3.67
C ALA A 42 -13.15 8.33 -4.15
N ALA A 43 -13.95 9.14 -3.44
CA ALA A 43 -14.16 10.56 -3.75
C ALA A 43 -13.18 11.47 -3.00
N ASP A 44 -12.81 11.09 -1.76
CA ASP A 44 -11.93 11.89 -0.91
C ASP A 44 -10.43 11.73 -1.25
N LEU A 45 -10.10 10.70 -2.04
CA LEU A 45 -8.74 10.43 -2.51
C LEU A 45 -8.41 11.22 -3.78
N GLY A 46 -8.91 12.43 -3.84
CA GLY A 46 -8.59 13.37 -4.92
C GLY A 46 -7.08 13.45 -5.13
N ALA A 47 -6.68 13.32 -6.38
CA ALA A 47 -5.33 13.62 -6.82
C ALA A 47 -4.97 15.09 -6.51
N GLY A 48 -4.70 15.37 -5.25
CA GLY A 48 -4.19 16.64 -4.80
C GLY A 48 -2.69 16.67 -4.91
N ALA A 49 -2.16 16.67 -6.10
CA ALA A 49 -0.81 17.15 -6.33
C ALA A 49 -0.91 18.62 -6.73
N GLY A 50 -1.04 19.49 -5.76
CA GLY A 50 -0.66 20.89 -5.91
C GLY A 50 0.84 20.99 -5.65
N ASP A 51 1.51 21.90 -6.35
CA ASP A 51 2.97 22.09 -6.40
C ASP A 51 3.65 22.51 -5.06
N ALA A 52 3.00 22.38 -3.92
CA ALA A 52 3.53 22.82 -2.62
C ALA A 52 2.87 22.13 -1.40
N GLY A 53 2.60 20.82 -1.44
CA GLY A 53 2.03 20.11 -0.31
C GLY A 53 2.50 18.67 -0.20
N PRO A 54 2.23 17.98 0.92
CA PRO A 54 2.62 16.58 1.10
C PRO A 54 2.08 15.76 -0.05
N VAL A 55 2.95 14.96 -0.66
CA VAL A 55 2.57 14.08 -1.76
C VAL A 55 1.73 12.96 -1.18
N SER A 56 0.42 13.01 -1.36
CA SER A 56 -0.48 11.93 -1.01
C SER A 56 -1.05 11.32 -2.29
N ARG A 57 -0.83 10.03 -2.48
CA ARG A 57 -1.38 9.27 -3.61
C ARG A 57 -2.06 8.03 -3.09
N SER A 58 -3.32 7.92 -3.39
CA SER A 58 -4.10 6.74 -3.10
C SER A 58 -4.47 6.04 -4.40
N LEU A 59 -4.03 4.80 -4.53
CA LEU A 59 -4.18 3.99 -5.73
C LEU A 59 -5.07 2.79 -5.42
N ARG A 60 -6.27 2.80 -6.00
CA ARG A 60 -7.13 1.63 -5.94
C ARG A 60 -6.59 0.55 -6.87
N LEU A 61 -6.26 -0.59 -6.31
CA LEU A 61 -5.94 -1.78 -7.08
C LEU A 61 -7.24 -2.39 -7.67
N PRO A 62 -7.17 -3.02 -8.85
CA PRO A 62 -8.33 -3.71 -9.43
C PRO A 62 -8.77 -4.88 -8.55
N ASP A 63 -10.05 -5.20 -8.62
CA ASP A 63 -10.61 -6.37 -7.95
C ASP A 63 -9.90 -7.63 -8.46
N ALA A 64 -9.55 -8.55 -7.57
CA ALA A 64 -8.75 -9.73 -7.88
C ALA A 64 -7.40 -9.40 -8.57
N VAL A 65 -6.65 -8.47 -7.98
CA VAL A 65 -5.32 -8.11 -8.48
C VAL A 65 -4.38 -9.31 -8.44
N THR A 66 -3.73 -9.60 -9.57
CA THR A 66 -2.64 -10.59 -9.64
C THR A 66 -1.30 -9.93 -9.33
N HIS A 67 -0.28 -10.76 -9.10
CA HIS A 67 1.10 -10.27 -8.92
C HIS A 67 1.54 -9.37 -10.08
N GLU A 68 1.32 -9.77 -11.31
CA GLU A 68 1.73 -9.02 -12.51
C GLU A 68 1.04 -7.63 -12.55
N ARG A 69 -0.26 -7.59 -12.28
CA ARG A 69 -1.00 -6.32 -12.24
C ARG A 69 -0.56 -5.39 -11.11
N PHE A 70 -0.17 -5.98 -9.97
CA PHE A 70 0.43 -5.21 -8.89
C PHE A 70 1.77 -4.60 -9.31
N VAL A 71 2.63 -5.40 -9.95
CA VAL A 71 3.93 -4.96 -10.48
C VAL A 71 3.75 -3.85 -11.51
N ASP A 72 2.81 -3.98 -12.44
CA ASP A 72 2.49 -2.94 -13.43
C ASP A 72 2.04 -1.64 -12.76
N THR A 73 1.17 -1.73 -11.76
CA THR A 73 0.70 -0.55 -10.99
C THR A 73 1.85 0.11 -10.24
N TRP A 74 2.71 -0.70 -9.62
CA TRP A 74 3.91 -0.21 -8.95
C TRP A 74 4.83 0.54 -9.90
N ALA A 75 5.15 -0.06 -11.04
CA ALA A 75 6.03 0.53 -12.05
C ALA A 75 5.45 1.82 -12.66
N ALA A 76 4.15 1.86 -12.87
CA ALA A 76 3.49 3.02 -13.48
C ALA A 76 3.31 4.21 -12.53
N ALA A 77 3.11 3.96 -11.23
CA ALA A 77 2.70 5.00 -10.29
C ALA A 77 3.61 5.17 -9.08
N VAL A 78 4.01 4.05 -8.42
CA VAL A 78 4.74 4.12 -7.15
C VAL A 78 6.23 4.39 -7.38
N ALA A 79 6.87 3.62 -8.25
CA ALA A 79 8.31 3.75 -8.48
C ALA A 79 8.73 5.14 -8.98
N PRO A 80 8.04 5.76 -9.98
CA PRO A 80 8.37 7.12 -10.41
C PRO A 80 8.18 8.16 -9.30
N ALA A 81 7.15 7.98 -8.47
CA ALA A 81 6.88 8.90 -7.38
C ALA A 81 7.91 8.80 -6.25
N LEU A 82 8.33 7.57 -5.90
CA LEU A 82 9.44 7.36 -4.95
C LEU A 82 10.76 7.95 -5.48
N ALA A 83 11.05 7.75 -6.76
CA ALA A 83 12.24 8.31 -7.40
C ALA A 83 12.25 9.84 -7.39
N SER A 84 11.09 10.46 -7.59
CA SER A 84 10.93 11.92 -7.52
C SER A 84 11.03 12.46 -6.10
N PHE A 85 10.37 11.81 -5.15
CA PHE A 85 10.35 12.24 -3.74
C PHE A 85 11.71 12.04 -3.05
N ARG A 86 12.46 11.00 -3.42
CA ARG A 86 13.77 10.64 -2.85
C ARG A 86 13.72 10.53 -1.32
N PRO A 87 12.99 9.56 -0.76
CA PRO A 87 12.81 9.42 0.68
C PRO A 87 14.16 9.17 1.37
N ALA A 88 14.33 9.71 2.57
CA ALA A 88 15.45 9.37 3.46
C ALA A 88 15.12 8.17 4.38
N LEU A 89 13.87 7.83 4.51
CA LEU A 89 13.33 6.70 5.28
C LEU A 89 12.03 6.24 4.62
N VAL A 90 11.81 4.94 4.58
CA VAL A 90 10.50 4.36 4.19
C VAL A 90 9.86 3.70 5.40
N VAL A 91 8.66 4.10 5.74
CA VAL A 91 7.80 3.38 6.70
C VAL A 91 6.72 2.66 5.90
N LEU A 92 6.68 1.35 6.00
CA LEU A 92 5.74 0.50 5.30
C LEU A 92 4.70 -0.06 6.29
N SER A 93 3.45 0.39 6.17
CA SER A 93 2.31 -0.27 6.79
C SER A 93 2.00 -1.55 6.00
N LEU A 94 2.49 -2.69 6.52
CA LEU A 94 2.42 -3.97 5.85
C LEU A 94 1.12 -4.69 6.20
N GLY A 95 0.05 -4.42 5.44
CA GLY A 95 -1.22 -5.14 5.53
C GLY A 95 -1.15 -6.47 4.78
N LEU A 96 -1.35 -7.56 5.49
CA LEU A 96 -1.38 -8.90 4.93
C LEU A 96 -2.80 -9.46 4.77
N ASP A 97 -3.81 -8.70 5.15
CA ASP A 97 -5.24 -8.97 4.92
C ASP A 97 -5.60 -9.03 3.41
N GLY A 98 -4.78 -8.41 2.57
CA GLY A 98 -4.84 -8.51 1.13
C GLY A 98 -4.24 -9.78 0.52
N ALA A 99 -3.68 -10.69 1.31
CA ALA A 99 -3.04 -11.89 0.80
C ALA A 99 -4.03 -12.96 0.35
N GLU A 100 -3.58 -13.79 -0.60
CA GLU A 100 -4.33 -14.98 -0.99
C GLU A 100 -4.49 -15.93 0.20
N GLY A 101 -5.72 -16.38 0.42
CA GLY A 101 -6.05 -17.24 1.54
C GLY A 101 -6.63 -16.48 2.74
N GLU A 102 -6.47 -15.18 2.85
CA GLU A 102 -7.18 -14.38 3.85
C GLU A 102 -8.70 -14.28 3.58
N SER A 103 -9.45 -13.89 4.61
CA SER A 103 -10.92 -13.87 4.56
C SER A 103 -11.45 -12.74 3.66
N GLU A 104 -10.67 -11.70 3.50
CA GLU A 104 -11.08 -10.45 2.85
C GLU A 104 -10.97 -10.47 1.33
N GLY A 105 -10.65 -11.62 0.74
CA GLY A 105 -10.82 -11.88 -0.69
C GLY A 105 -9.80 -11.24 -1.64
N ALA A 106 -8.78 -10.61 -1.13
CA ALA A 106 -7.64 -10.21 -1.94
C ALA A 106 -6.82 -11.44 -2.36
N ARG A 107 -6.01 -11.31 -3.39
CA ARG A 107 -5.28 -12.42 -4.00
C ARG A 107 -3.81 -12.10 -4.22
N LEU A 108 -3.22 -11.31 -3.34
CA LEU A 108 -1.80 -11.03 -3.41
C LEU A 108 -1.02 -12.25 -2.92
N ALA A 109 -0.32 -12.87 -3.84
CA ALA A 109 0.54 -14.00 -3.52
C ALA A 109 1.79 -13.55 -2.72
N PRO A 110 2.44 -14.44 -1.94
CA PRO A 110 3.62 -14.11 -1.15
C PRO A 110 4.76 -13.44 -1.95
N GLU A 111 4.90 -13.78 -3.23
CA GLU A 111 5.88 -13.15 -4.11
C GLU A 111 5.66 -11.64 -4.31
N THR A 112 4.43 -11.15 -4.16
CA THR A 112 4.14 -9.72 -4.24
C THR A 112 4.74 -8.97 -3.06
N TYR A 113 4.70 -9.55 -1.88
CA TYR A 113 5.33 -8.98 -0.68
C TYR A 113 6.86 -9.02 -0.78
N ALA A 114 7.42 -10.10 -1.33
CA ALA A 114 8.85 -10.19 -1.64
C ALA A 114 9.27 -9.14 -2.70
N PHE A 115 8.43 -8.90 -3.70
CA PHE A 115 8.66 -7.84 -4.69
C PHE A 115 8.72 -6.47 -4.02
N VAL A 116 7.75 -6.12 -3.17
CA VAL A 116 7.73 -4.83 -2.44
C VAL A 116 9.00 -4.67 -1.60
N ALA A 117 9.40 -5.72 -0.86
CA ALA A 117 10.64 -5.71 -0.07
C ALA A 117 11.86 -5.35 -0.93
N ARG A 118 12.02 -6.00 -2.07
CA ARG A 118 13.14 -5.74 -3.01
C ARG A 118 13.10 -4.33 -3.58
N GLN A 119 11.91 -3.84 -3.95
CA GLN A 119 11.77 -2.48 -4.49
C GLN A 119 12.19 -1.42 -3.48
N ILE A 120 11.76 -1.57 -2.22
CA ILE A 120 12.11 -0.64 -1.15
C ILE A 120 13.60 -0.77 -0.78
N ALA A 121 14.13 -1.99 -0.65
CA ALA A 121 15.54 -2.22 -0.40
C ALA A 121 16.43 -1.62 -1.50
N GLY A 122 15.98 -1.68 -2.74
CA GLY A 122 16.66 -1.08 -3.90
C GLY A 122 16.81 0.45 -3.84
N LEU A 123 16.06 1.14 -2.98
CA LEU A 123 16.23 2.57 -2.75
C LEU A 123 17.51 2.90 -1.95
N GLY A 124 18.08 1.92 -1.26
CA GLY A 124 19.31 2.12 -0.46
C GLY A 124 19.11 2.99 0.78
N VAL A 125 17.88 3.12 1.27
CA VAL A 125 17.53 3.91 2.46
C VAL A 125 17.01 3.00 3.58
N PRO A 126 17.08 3.42 4.85
CA PRO A 126 16.48 2.69 5.96
C PRO A 126 14.98 2.44 5.71
N GLN A 127 14.51 1.27 6.14
CA GLN A 127 13.09 0.94 6.09
C GLN A 127 12.60 0.38 7.42
N LEU A 128 11.35 0.67 7.74
CA LEU A 128 10.63 0.11 8.86
C LEU A 128 9.32 -0.50 8.33
N ALA A 129 9.15 -1.79 8.49
CA ALA A 129 7.88 -2.46 8.19
C ALA A 129 7.09 -2.68 9.48
N VAL A 130 5.86 -2.22 9.50
CA VAL A 130 4.91 -2.39 10.61
C VAL A 130 3.79 -3.30 10.14
N LEU A 131 3.63 -4.43 10.81
CA LEU A 131 2.54 -5.35 10.52
C LEU A 131 1.21 -4.74 10.96
N GLU A 132 0.26 -4.69 10.05
CA GLU A 132 -1.08 -4.14 10.28
C GLU A 132 -2.13 -5.28 10.28
N GLY A 133 -2.86 -5.46 9.17
CA GLY A 133 -3.83 -6.54 8.99
C GLY A 133 -3.20 -7.85 8.58
N GLY A 134 -3.99 -8.92 8.65
CA GLY A 134 -3.64 -10.29 8.37
C GLY A 134 -3.94 -11.18 9.60
N TYR A 135 -4.71 -12.25 9.40
CA TYR A 135 -5.35 -12.94 10.52
C TYR A 135 -5.15 -14.46 10.50
N LYS A 136 -4.72 -15.03 9.38
CA LYS A 136 -4.44 -16.45 9.25
C LYS A 136 -2.95 -16.73 9.41
N LEU A 137 -2.58 -17.54 10.37
CA LEU A 137 -1.18 -17.78 10.74
C LEU A 137 -0.33 -18.37 9.61
N ASP A 138 -0.88 -19.27 8.82
CA ASP A 138 -0.22 -19.86 7.67
C ASP A 138 0.04 -18.85 6.56
N VAL A 139 -0.92 -17.96 6.30
CA VAL A 139 -0.80 -16.85 5.35
C VAL A 139 0.23 -15.84 5.83
N LEU A 140 0.17 -15.46 7.13
CA LEU A 140 1.14 -14.58 7.76
C LEU A 140 2.56 -15.15 7.63
N GLN A 141 2.73 -16.44 7.97
CA GLN A 141 4.04 -17.10 7.87
C GLN A 141 4.58 -17.04 6.43
N ALA A 142 3.75 -17.33 5.44
CA ALA A 142 4.16 -17.32 4.03
C ALA A 142 4.55 -15.91 3.57
N CYS A 143 3.70 -14.90 3.85
CA CYS A 143 3.90 -13.54 3.36
C CYS A 143 5.02 -12.80 4.10
N VAL A 144 5.09 -12.91 5.43
CA VAL A 144 6.19 -12.33 6.23
C VAL A 144 7.50 -13.01 5.88
N GLY A 145 7.50 -14.34 5.71
CA GLY A 145 8.68 -15.09 5.29
C GLY A 145 9.20 -14.67 3.92
N ALA A 146 8.29 -14.46 2.95
CA ALA A 146 8.63 -13.97 1.62
C ALA A 146 9.18 -12.53 1.66
N TYR A 147 8.55 -11.65 2.43
CA TYR A 147 9.01 -10.28 2.62
C TYR A 147 10.40 -10.22 3.26
N ALA A 148 10.57 -10.87 4.41
CA ALA A 148 11.82 -10.85 5.16
C ALA A 148 12.97 -11.55 4.39
N GLY A 149 12.69 -12.69 3.74
CA GLY A 149 13.67 -13.40 2.92
C GLY A 149 14.14 -12.62 1.69
N ALA A 150 13.37 -11.63 1.25
CA ALA A 150 13.76 -10.77 0.13
C ALA A 150 14.66 -9.59 0.54
N LEU A 151 14.90 -9.39 1.85
CA LEU A 151 15.78 -8.36 2.40
C LEU A 151 17.21 -8.87 2.62
N THR A 152 17.41 -10.18 2.57
CA THR A 152 18.72 -10.84 2.74
C THR A 152 19.36 -11.11 1.39
#